data_e71823656855f2171f1ca12641f173a6
#
_entry.id   e71823656855f2171f1ca12641f173a6
#
_cell.length_a   1.000
_cell.length_b   1.000
_cell.length_c   1.000
_cell.angle_alpha   90.00
_cell.angle_beta   90.00
_cell.angle_gamma   90.00
#
_symmetry.space_group_name_H-M   'P 1'
#
loop_
_entity.id
_entity.type
_entity.pdbx_description
1 polymer ?
#
loop_
_entity_poly.entity_id
_entity_poly.type
_entity_poly.pdbx_seq_one_letter_code
_entity_poly.pdbx_strand_id
1 'polypeptide(L)'
;MYLAYISKKRDVEKFLDELHAFINREDFDIAKDFFLNIAGDSKRERSFSIKYTMYKLGYDNVDIVEILKTLCVKEYSETKIDKDNTHPPLLFVFGKVIDGKEVYIKIKLRERAKRDIACLSFHFAKNKMEYPYR
;
A
#
# COMPACT_ATOMS: atom_id res chain seq x y z
N MET A 1 -12.27 11.31 5.33
CA MET A 1 -12.93 10.05 5.71
C MET A 1 -13.02 9.11 4.52
N TYR A 2 -12.85 7.80 4.75
CA TYR A 2 -12.89 6.77 3.70
C TYR A 2 -14.08 5.84 3.91
N LEU A 3 -14.72 5.45 2.80
CA LEU A 3 -15.64 4.32 2.79
C LEU A 3 -14.82 3.07 2.50
N ALA A 4 -15.08 2.00 3.24
CA ALA A 4 -14.37 0.74 3.07
C ALA A 4 -15.33 -0.35 2.58
N TYR A 5 -14.86 -1.20 1.67
CA TYR A 5 -15.62 -2.36 1.18
C TYR A 5 -14.64 -3.43 0.71
N ILE A 6 -15.18 -4.61 0.41
CA ILE A 6 -14.36 -5.72 -0.10
C ILE A 6 -14.53 -5.80 -1.62
N SER A 7 -13.44 -5.57 -2.34
CA SER A 7 -13.43 -5.74 -3.79
C SER A 7 -13.53 -7.20 -4.16
N LYS A 8 -14.09 -7.50 -5.33
CA LYS A 8 -14.10 -8.85 -5.86
C LYS A 8 -12.66 -9.36 -6.03
N LYS A 9 -12.46 -10.65 -5.83
CA LYS A 9 -11.14 -11.26 -5.94
C LYS A 9 -10.47 -10.94 -7.29
N ARG A 10 -11.22 -11.02 -8.39
CA ARG A 10 -10.70 -10.71 -9.73
C ARG A 10 -10.20 -9.27 -9.85
N ASP A 11 -10.85 -8.33 -9.16
CA ASP A 11 -10.46 -6.92 -9.20
C ASP A 11 -9.17 -6.68 -8.41
N VAL A 12 -9.00 -7.41 -7.31
CA VAL A 12 -7.75 -7.39 -6.53
C VAL A 12 -6.60 -7.99 -7.36
N GLU A 13 -6.86 -9.12 -8.01
CA GLU A 13 -5.87 -9.77 -8.87
C GLU A 13 -5.46 -8.86 -10.03
N LYS A 14 -6.42 -8.17 -10.64
CA LYS A 14 -6.14 -7.21 -11.71
C LYS A 14 -5.26 -6.06 -11.21
N PHE A 15 -5.59 -5.51 -10.04
CA PHE A 15 -4.78 -4.46 -9.43
C PHE A 15 -3.35 -4.92 -9.19
N LEU A 16 -3.18 -6.12 -8.63
CA LEU A 16 -1.85 -6.66 -8.37
C LEU A 16 -1.07 -6.91 -9.66
N ASP A 17 -1.73 -7.42 -10.70
CA ASP A 17 -1.08 -7.62 -11.99
C ASP A 17 -0.57 -6.29 -12.56
N GLU A 18 -1.39 -5.25 -12.51
CA GLU A 18 -1.00 -3.91 -12.97
C GLU A 18 0.14 -3.32 -12.13
N LEU A 19 0.05 -3.48 -10.80
CA LEU A 19 1.09 -3.02 -9.87
C LEU A 19 2.43 -3.70 -10.17
N HIS A 20 2.42 -5.02 -10.27
CA HIS A 20 3.64 -5.80 -10.49
C HIS A 20 4.23 -5.53 -11.87
N ALA A 21 3.39 -5.42 -12.91
CA ALA A 21 3.85 -5.09 -14.25
C ALA A 21 4.52 -3.71 -14.26
N PHE A 22 3.95 -2.74 -13.56
CA PHE A 22 4.52 -1.39 -13.49
C PHE A 22 5.88 -1.37 -12.79
N ILE A 23 5.97 -2.02 -11.63
CA ILE A 23 7.23 -2.08 -10.86
C ILE A 23 8.33 -2.81 -11.64
N ASN A 24 7.96 -3.81 -12.42
CA ASN A 24 8.92 -4.65 -13.15
C ASN A 24 9.32 -4.08 -14.53
N ARG A 25 8.84 -2.90 -14.89
CA ARG A 25 9.26 -2.24 -16.14
C ARG A 25 10.74 -1.85 -16.04
N GLU A 26 11.44 -1.97 -17.15
CA GLU A 26 12.86 -1.58 -17.23
C GLU A 26 13.08 -0.12 -16.82
N ASP A 27 12.14 0.75 -17.20
CA ASP A 27 12.24 2.19 -16.94
C ASP A 27 11.63 2.62 -15.61
N PHE A 28 11.20 1.68 -14.76
CA PHE A 28 10.67 2.03 -13.44
C PHE A 28 11.75 2.68 -12.59
N ASP A 29 11.46 3.88 -12.07
CA ASP A 29 12.40 4.68 -11.28
C ASP A 29 11.74 5.02 -9.94
N ILE A 30 12.27 4.45 -8.86
CA ILE A 30 11.72 4.66 -7.50
C ILE A 30 11.61 6.14 -7.17
N ALA A 31 12.60 6.94 -7.55
CA ALA A 31 12.61 8.37 -7.24
C ALA A 31 11.48 9.14 -7.91
N LYS A 32 11.02 8.68 -9.09
CA LYS A 32 10.00 9.38 -9.87
C LYS A 32 8.63 8.71 -9.83
N ASP A 33 8.62 7.38 -9.74
CA ASP A 33 7.42 6.57 -9.94
C ASP A 33 6.83 6.04 -8.64
N PHE A 34 7.48 6.31 -7.51
CA PHE A 34 7.03 5.86 -6.19
C PHE A 34 6.99 7.04 -5.21
N PHE A 35 5.81 7.28 -4.65
CA PHE A 35 5.60 8.31 -3.63
C PHE A 35 5.25 7.65 -2.30
N LEU A 36 5.99 7.98 -1.23
CA LEU A 36 5.73 7.51 0.12
C LEU A 36 5.23 8.69 0.96
N ASN A 37 4.00 8.59 1.48
CA ASN A 37 3.35 9.68 2.21
C ASN A 37 3.79 9.76 3.67
N ILE A 38 5.04 10.13 3.89
CA ILE A 38 5.59 10.31 5.25
C ILE A 38 4.88 11.47 5.98
N ALA A 39 4.43 12.48 5.25
CA ALA A 39 3.70 13.61 5.86
C ALA A 39 2.45 13.16 6.61
N GLY A 40 1.84 12.02 6.23
CA GLY A 40 0.71 11.45 6.95
C GLY A 40 1.02 11.04 8.38
N ASP A 41 2.30 10.87 8.73
CA ASP A 41 2.72 10.50 10.08
C ASP A 41 2.34 11.54 11.13
N SER A 42 2.13 12.79 10.74
CA SER A 42 1.70 13.85 11.67
C SER A 42 0.38 13.54 12.35
N LYS A 43 -0.44 12.67 11.76
CA LYS A 43 -1.75 12.26 12.29
C LYS A 43 -1.73 10.86 12.90
N ARG A 44 -0.56 10.22 13.00
CA ARG A 44 -0.42 8.86 13.52
C ARG A 44 0.29 8.86 14.85
N GLU A 45 -0.04 7.87 15.69
CA GLU A 45 0.75 7.57 16.88
C GLU A 45 2.14 7.13 16.43
N ARG A 46 3.16 7.48 17.21
CA ARG A 46 4.56 7.20 16.82
C ARG A 46 4.80 5.74 16.46
N SER A 47 4.30 4.80 17.29
CA SER A 47 4.52 3.36 17.09
C SER A 47 3.84 2.82 15.83
N PHE A 48 2.92 3.56 15.23
CA PHE A 48 2.18 3.19 14.04
C PHE A 48 2.44 4.17 12.89
N SER A 49 3.56 4.87 12.93
CA SER A 49 3.99 5.77 11.86
C SER A 49 4.85 5.05 10.84
N ILE A 50 4.95 5.61 9.63
CA ILE A 50 5.81 5.07 8.57
C ILE A 50 7.26 5.14 8.99
N LYS A 51 7.71 6.28 9.51
CA LYS A 51 9.10 6.46 9.91
C LYS A 51 9.52 5.45 10.99
N TYR A 52 8.66 5.26 11.99
CA TYR A 52 8.95 4.30 13.05
C TYR A 52 9.07 2.88 12.51
N THR A 53 8.15 2.49 11.63
CA THR A 53 8.16 1.16 11.01
C THR A 53 9.43 0.95 10.19
N MET A 54 9.78 1.92 9.35
CA MET A 54 11.01 1.85 8.55
C MET A 54 12.24 1.72 9.45
N TYR A 55 12.28 2.51 10.54
CA TYR A 55 13.38 2.45 11.50
C TYR A 55 13.49 1.07 12.15
N LYS A 56 12.38 0.53 12.61
CA LYS A 56 12.35 -0.79 13.27
C LYS A 56 12.73 -1.93 12.34
N LEU A 57 12.31 -1.86 11.08
CA LEU A 57 12.62 -2.89 10.10
C LEU A 57 13.99 -2.70 9.43
N GLY A 58 14.58 -1.52 9.56
CA GLY A 58 15.80 -1.18 8.83
C GLY A 58 15.54 -0.97 7.35
N TYR A 59 14.37 -0.45 6.99
CA TYR A 59 13.91 -0.32 5.60
C TYR A 59 14.11 1.08 5.05
N ASP A 60 14.42 1.15 3.75
CA ASP A 60 14.33 2.36 2.96
C ASP A 60 13.26 2.18 1.87
N ASN A 61 13.16 3.14 0.94
CA ASN A 61 12.15 3.07 -0.13
C ASN A 61 12.34 1.85 -1.05
N VAL A 62 13.59 1.43 -1.26
CA VAL A 62 13.88 0.26 -2.09
C VAL A 62 13.29 -1.00 -1.44
N ASP A 63 13.45 -1.13 -0.11
CA ASP A 63 12.92 -2.27 0.62
C ASP A 63 11.39 -2.29 0.59
N ILE A 64 10.75 -1.14 0.72
CA ILE A 64 9.28 -1.05 0.62
C ILE A 64 8.82 -1.51 -0.76
N VAL A 65 9.44 -1.04 -1.83
CA VAL A 65 9.08 -1.45 -3.19
C VAL A 65 9.28 -2.96 -3.37
N GLU A 66 10.35 -3.53 -2.80
CA GLU A 66 10.55 -4.98 -2.84
C GLU A 66 9.41 -5.74 -2.14
N ILE A 67 8.91 -5.21 -1.03
CA ILE A 67 7.73 -5.79 -0.37
C ILE A 67 6.50 -5.71 -1.28
N LEU A 68 6.28 -4.58 -1.96
CA LEU A 68 5.13 -4.43 -2.86
C LEU A 68 5.15 -5.47 -3.99
N LYS A 69 6.34 -5.85 -4.46
CA LYS A 69 6.48 -6.90 -5.47
C LYS A 69 5.98 -8.27 -5.01
N THR A 70 5.96 -8.50 -3.70
CA THR A 70 5.59 -9.80 -3.12
C THR A 70 4.13 -9.88 -2.71
N LEU A 71 3.38 -8.78 -2.80
CA LEU A 71 1.98 -8.79 -2.38
C LEU A 71 1.15 -9.75 -3.24
N CYS A 72 0.27 -10.48 -2.58
CA CYS A 72 -0.62 -11.44 -3.25
C CYS A 72 -2.05 -11.27 -2.76
N VAL A 73 -2.99 -11.90 -3.45
CA VAL A 73 -4.42 -11.77 -3.15
C VAL A 73 -4.76 -12.24 -1.73
N LYS A 74 -4.01 -13.19 -1.19
CA LYS A 74 -4.21 -13.68 0.19
C LYS A 74 -3.90 -12.63 1.24
N GLU A 75 -3.14 -11.60 0.89
CA GLU A 75 -2.77 -10.51 1.78
C GLU A 75 -3.68 -9.29 1.66
N TYR A 76 -4.64 -9.34 0.73
CA TYR A 76 -5.63 -8.27 0.57
C TYR A 76 -6.55 -8.19 1.77
N SER A 77 -6.82 -6.98 2.23
CA SER A 77 -7.72 -6.74 3.37
C SER A 77 -9.00 -6.03 2.96
N GLU A 78 -8.89 -4.86 2.36
CA GLU A 78 -10.07 -4.07 1.99
C GLU A 78 -9.72 -3.02 0.95
N THR A 79 -10.76 -2.41 0.38
CA THR A 79 -10.64 -1.28 -0.55
C THR A 79 -11.26 -0.05 0.08
N LYS A 80 -10.66 1.12 -0.13
CA LYS A 80 -11.14 2.38 0.42
C LYS A 80 -11.42 3.40 -0.67
N ILE A 81 -12.48 4.18 -0.47
CA ILE A 81 -12.84 5.31 -1.30
C ILE A 81 -12.84 6.56 -0.42
N ASP A 82 -12.12 7.60 -0.83
CA ASP A 82 -12.14 8.87 -0.14
C ASP A 82 -13.47 9.57 -0.42
N LYS A 83 -14.22 9.93 0.62
CA LYS A 83 -15.51 10.62 0.47
C LYS A 83 -15.36 11.99 -0.20
N ASP A 84 -14.24 12.65 0.04
CA ASP A 84 -13.99 13.98 -0.50
C ASP A 84 -13.39 13.92 -1.91
N ASN A 85 -12.97 12.75 -2.34
CA ASN A 85 -12.44 12.51 -3.68
C ASN A 85 -12.82 11.09 -4.11
N THR A 86 -14.06 10.95 -4.59
CA THR A 86 -14.63 9.66 -4.98
C THR A 86 -14.14 9.13 -6.33
N HIS A 87 -13.35 9.93 -7.03
CA HIS A 87 -12.82 9.52 -8.34
C HIS A 87 -11.74 8.46 -8.19
N PRO A 88 -11.70 7.47 -9.10
CA PRO A 88 -10.57 6.55 -9.14
C PRO A 88 -9.25 7.29 -9.30
N PRO A 89 -8.14 6.73 -8.87
CA PRO A 89 -7.99 5.33 -8.47
C PRO A 89 -8.43 5.04 -7.04
N LEU A 90 -8.82 3.78 -6.82
CA LEU A 90 -9.18 3.28 -5.50
C LEU A 90 -7.93 2.98 -4.68
N LEU A 91 -8.12 2.99 -3.36
CA LEU A 91 -7.07 2.64 -2.41
C LEU A 91 -7.20 1.17 -2.01
N PHE A 92 -6.17 0.38 -2.26
CA PHE A 92 -6.15 -1.03 -1.88
C PHE A 92 -5.32 -1.21 -0.61
N VAL A 93 -5.88 -1.91 0.36
CA VAL A 93 -5.23 -2.16 1.65
C VAL A 93 -4.82 -3.63 1.72
N PHE A 94 -3.55 -3.84 2.05
CA PHE A 94 -2.96 -5.16 2.25
C PHE A 94 -2.33 -5.22 3.62
N GLY A 95 -2.21 -6.43 4.16
CA GLY A 95 -1.43 -6.68 5.36
C GLY A 95 -0.38 -7.74 5.08
N LYS A 96 0.77 -7.58 5.66
CA LYS A 96 1.87 -8.53 5.51
C LYS A 96 2.61 -8.68 6.82
N VAL A 97 2.88 -9.92 7.20
CA VAL A 97 3.69 -10.19 8.39
C VAL A 97 5.15 -10.02 8.02
N ILE A 98 5.82 -9.08 8.68
CA ILE A 98 7.25 -8.81 8.50
C ILE A 98 7.88 -8.81 9.89
N ASP A 99 8.89 -9.65 10.10
CA ASP A 99 9.56 -9.80 11.40
C ASP A 99 8.57 -10.08 12.54
N GLY A 100 7.56 -10.90 12.26
CA GLY A 100 6.58 -11.33 13.25
C GLY A 100 5.48 -10.32 13.54
N LYS A 101 5.46 -9.16 12.88
CA LYS A 101 4.45 -8.13 13.08
C LYS A 101 3.69 -7.85 11.80
N GLU A 102 2.40 -7.59 11.96
CA GLU A 102 1.53 -7.25 10.85
C GLU A 102 1.77 -5.81 10.43
N VAL A 103 2.07 -5.60 9.14
CA VAL A 103 2.29 -4.28 8.54
C VAL A 103 1.08 -3.93 7.69
N TYR A 104 0.50 -2.75 7.95
CA TYR A 104 -0.64 -2.19 7.22
C TYR A 104 -0.12 -1.41 6.02
N ILE A 105 -0.55 -1.80 4.82
CA ILE A 105 -0.07 -1.24 3.55
C ILE A 105 -1.27 -0.71 2.77
N LYS A 106 -1.27 0.59 2.49
CA LYS A 106 -2.36 1.21 1.71
C LYS A 106 -1.75 1.90 0.51
N ILE A 107 -2.14 1.44 -0.68
CA ILE A 107 -1.51 1.87 -1.95
C ILE A 107 -2.57 2.13 -3.02
N LYS A 108 -2.19 2.95 -3.99
CA LYS A 108 -2.94 3.13 -5.22
C LYS A 108 -1.99 3.37 -6.39
N LEU A 109 -2.47 3.04 -7.60
CA LEU A 109 -1.81 3.43 -8.85
C LEU A 109 -2.48 4.71 -9.33
N ARG A 110 -1.75 5.81 -9.34
CA ARG A 110 -2.31 7.09 -9.79
C ARG A 110 -2.19 7.20 -11.31
N GLU A 111 -3.31 7.53 -11.95
CA GLU A 111 -3.38 7.76 -13.39
C GLU A 111 -3.31 9.26 -13.64
N ARG A 112 -2.09 9.77 -13.72
CA ARG A 112 -1.83 11.17 -14.05
C ARG A 112 -1.15 11.23 -15.42
N ALA A 113 -0.62 12.38 -15.81
CA ALA A 113 0.16 12.49 -17.06
C ALA A 113 1.21 11.39 -17.15
N LYS A 114 1.75 10.99 -15.99
CA LYS A 114 2.62 9.84 -15.85
C LYS A 114 2.10 8.99 -14.68
N ARG A 115 1.98 7.67 -14.89
CA ARG A 115 1.54 6.75 -13.82
C ARG A 115 2.58 6.70 -12.72
N ASP A 116 2.13 6.65 -11.46
CA ASP A 116 3.00 6.38 -10.33
C ASP A 116 2.28 5.57 -9.26
N ILE A 117 3.06 5.05 -8.30
CA ILE A 117 2.53 4.37 -7.13
C ILE A 117 2.51 5.37 -5.98
N ALA A 118 1.36 5.54 -5.34
CA ALA A 118 1.26 6.29 -4.08
C ALA A 118 1.08 5.30 -2.93
N CYS A 119 2.07 5.21 -2.07
CA CYS A 119 2.01 4.43 -0.83
C CYS A 119 1.61 5.37 0.29
N LEU A 120 0.34 5.30 0.68
CA LEU A 120 -0.22 6.20 1.69
C LEU A 120 0.00 5.68 3.11
N SER A 121 0.21 4.38 3.26
CA SER A 121 0.52 3.76 4.55
C SER A 121 1.47 2.59 4.35
N PHE A 122 2.45 2.51 5.22
CA PHE A 122 3.33 1.36 5.36
C PHE A 122 3.82 1.40 6.81
N HIS A 123 2.99 0.87 7.70
CA HIS A 123 3.29 0.96 9.13
C HIS A 123 2.71 -0.24 9.88
N PHE A 124 3.23 -0.51 11.06
CA PHE A 124 2.69 -1.58 11.89
C PHE A 124 1.19 -1.39 12.10
N ALA A 125 0.43 -2.48 12.00
CA ALA A 125 -1.00 -2.45 12.16
C ALA A 125 -1.35 -2.19 13.63
N LYS A 126 -2.25 -1.23 13.87
CA LYS A 126 -2.73 -0.93 15.22
C LYS A 126 -3.71 -1.98 15.71
N ASN A 127 -4.53 -2.50 14.80
CA ASN A 127 -5.53 -3.52 15.09
C ASN A 127 -5.28 -4.73 14.20
N LYS A 128 -5.75 -5.89 14.65
CA LYS A 128 -5.67 -7.12 13.84
C LYS A 128 -6.40 -6.91 12.53
N MET A 129 -5.74 -7.26 11.43
CA MET A 129 -6.32 -7.13 10.09
C MET A 129 -7.07 -8.40 9.70
N GLU A 130 -8.05 -8.24 8.82
CA GLU A 130 -8.81 -9.35 8.26
C GLU A 130 -8.46 -9.53 6.79
N TYR A 131 -8.50 -10.78 6.33
CA TYR A 131 -8.08 -11.16 4.98
C TYR A 131 -9.15 -12.02 4.33
N PRO A 132 -10.06 -11.42 3.54
CA PRO A 132 -11.21 -12.16 2.99
C PRO A 132 -10.84 -13.27 2.01
N TYR A 133 -9.65 -13.23 1.42
CA TYR A 133 -9.24 -14.21 0.40
C TYR A 133 -8.06 -15.10 0.85
N ARG A 134 -7.82 -15.11 2.13
CA ARG A 134 -6.78 -15.98 2.69
C ARG A 134 -7.23 -17.44 2.70
#